data_6933e4c89b204839e062345d837abb0c
#
_entry.id   6933e4c89b204839e062345d837abb0c
#
_cell.length_a   1.000
_cell.length_b   1.000
_cell.length_c   1.000
_cell.angle_alpha   90.00
_cell.angle_beta   90.00
_cell.angle_gamma   90.00
#
_symmetry.space_group_name_H-M   'P 1'
#
loop_
_entity.id
_entity.type
_entity.pdbx_description
1 polymer ?
#
loop_
_entity_poly.entity_id
_entity_poly.type
_entity_poly.pdbx_seq_one_letter_code
_entity_poly.pdbx_strand_id
1 'polypeptide(L)'
;MYKTMEYYSNIFPYIYINMIKVGELSGSLEVSLQQAVKYLDDNDALNKKLKKILLPNILMFVGILILLVVGTIVGVPMLQGLFDSIGTEDELPAATLAFAEFLDFVGTIWYIPVGIIVGAVVGFFAYISTPSGRYNFDYFKYKMPVFGKLIYLLDFSRLIRNMDLNLKNGMRIQDALEVSKNVLKNSVMLAMIETAINNIFIGKSWIEPFEEAGLGSRMTVEMLNIGMQTDLTEMMDKLLLYMDTDIDNTMEKIIKVLPEISYSIVGVILVFFVVVILVPCIQIYMGGFLFSAYGF
;
A
#
# COMPACT_ATOMS: atom_id res chain seq x y z
N MET A 1 -19.25 -31.88 2.61
CA MET A 1 -17.95 -31.27 2.20
C MET A 1 -17.69 -29.96 2.94
N TYR A 2 -18.60 -28.99 2.93
CA TYR A 2 -18.39 -27.68 3.57
C TYR A 2 -18.08 -27.76 5.07
N LYS A 3 -18.75 -28.65 5.84
CA LYS A 3 -18.49 -28.85 7.28
C LYS A 3 -17.05 -29.28 7.59
N THR A 4 -16.45 -30.08 6.72
CA THR A 4 -15.04 -30.48 6.88
C THR A 4 -14.10 -29.31 6.58
N MET A 5 -14.43 -28.47 5.58
CA MET A 5 -13.65 -27.27 5.25
C MET A 5 -13.77 -26.20 6.34
N GLU A 6 -14.91 -26.07 6.98
CA GLU A 6 -15.14 -25.16 8.10
C GLU A 6 -14.23 -25.48 9.29
N TYR A 7 -13.95 -26.77 9.53
CA TYR A 7 -13.00 -27.21 10.55
C TYR A 7 -11.55 -26.79 10.23
N TYR A 8 -11.23 -26.63 8.94
CA TYR A 8 -9.93 -26.16 8.46
C TYR A 8 -9.98 -24.70 7.95
N SER A 9 -10.71 -23.83 8.65
CA SER A 9 -10.89 -22.40 8.30
C SER A 9 -9.57 -21.61 8.21
N ASN A 10 -8.49 -22.10 8.81
CA ASN A 10 -7.15 -21.53 8.67
C ASN A 10 -6.55 -21.75 7.28
N ILE A 11 -6.99 -22.78 6.54
CA ILE A 11 -6.49 -23.15 5.20
C ILE A 11 -7.45 -22.63 4.13
N PHE A 12 -8.75 -22.79 4.37
CA PHE A 12 -9.81 -22.41 3.43
C PHE A 12 -10.43 -21.07 3.85
N PRO A 13 -10.28 -20.00 3.06
CA PRO A 13 -10.99 -18.75 3.30
C PRO A 13 -12.51 -18.96 3.38
N TYR A 14 -13.16 -18.18 4.23
CA TYR A 14 -14.60 -18.31 4.51
C TYR A 14 -15.46 -18.28 3.24
N ILE A 15 -15.04 -17.51 2.23
CA ILE A 15 -15.77 -17.42 0.95
C ILE A 15 -15.88 -18.78 0.25
N TYR A 16 -14.82 -19.61 0.26
CA TYR A 16 -14.85 -20.94 -0.38
C TYR A 16 -15.77 -21.88 0.36
N ILE A 17 -15.69 -21.84 1.69
CA ILE A 17 -16.55 -22.65 2.54
C ILE A 17 -18.02 -22.31 2.23
N ASN A 18 -18.33 -21.04 2.09
CA ASN A 18 -19.69 -20.58 1.81
C ASN A 18 -20.18 -20.94 0.41
N MET A 19 -19.31 -20.79 -0.62
CA MET A 19 -19.62 -21.22 -1.98
C MET A 19 -19.94 -22.71 -2.04
N ILE A 20 -19.10 -23.54 -1.42
CA ILE A 20 -19.30 -24.98 -1.39
C ILE A 20 -20.53 -25.36 -0.56
N LYS A 21 -20.80 -24.65 0.53
CA LYS A 21 -22.01 -24.83 1.33
C LYS A 21 -23.27 -24.57 0.49
N VAL A 22 -23.30 -23.47 -0.24
CA VAL A 22 -24.44 -23.13 -1.11
C VAL A 22 -24.59 -24.18 -2.22
N GLY A 23 -23.49 -24.58 -2.89
CA GLY A 23 -23.52 -25.60 -3.91
C GLY A 23 -23.95 -26.98 -3.41
N GLU A 24 -23.54 -27.36 -2.19
CA GLU A 24 -23.94 -28.62 -1.57
C GLU A 24 -25.41 -28.61 -1.17
N LEU A 25 -25.93 -27.48 -0.68
CA LEU A 25 -27.34 -27.33 -0.29
C LEU A 25 -28.28 -27.20 -1.49
N SER A 26 -27.83 -26.59 -2.57
CA SER A 26 -28.65 -26.43 -3.80
C SER A 26 -28.50 -27.58 -4.80
N GLY A 27 -27.62 -28.57 -4.52
CA GLY A 27 -27.33 -29.65 -5.45
C GLY A 27 -26.52 -29.24 -6.69
N SER A 28 -25.97 -28.03 -6.70
CA SER A 28 -25.17 -27.46 -7.81
C SER A 28 -23.68 -27.37 -7.48
N LEU A 29 -23.15 -28.40 -6.81
CA LEU A 29 -21.77 -28.41 -6.31
C LEU A 29 -20.71 -28.18 -7.41
N GLU A 30 -20.94 -28.74 -8.60
CA GLU A 30 -20.02 -28.58 -9.75
C GLU A 30 -19.90 -27.11 -10.15
N VAL A 31 -21.03 -26.41 -10.30
CA VAL A 31 -21.06 -24.99 -10.66
C VAL A 31 -20.39 -24.14 -9.59
N SER A 32 -20.68 -24.43 -8.32
CA SER A 32 -20.08 -23.70 -7.19
C SER A 32 -18.57 -23.93 -7.08
N LEU A 33 -18.08 -25.12 -7.39
CA LEU A 33 -16.64 -25.42 -7.47
C LEU A 33 -15.96 -24.66 -8.62
N GLN A 34 -16.57 -24.65 -9.81
CA GLN A 34 -16.05 -23.90 -10.96
C GLN A 34 -15.97 -22.40 -10.66
N GLN A 35 -17.00 -21.86 -10.01
CA GLN A 35 -17.03 -20.47 -9.57
C GLN A 35 -15.96 -20.18 -8.50
N ALA A 36 -15.74 -21.10 -7.55
CA ALA A 36 -14.71 -20.99 -6.54
C ALA A 36 -13.30 -20.99 -7.16
N VAL A 37 -13.04 -21.86 -8.14
CA VAL A 37 -11.78 -21.90 -8.90
C VAL A 37 -11.58 -20.57 -9.65
N LYS A 38 -12.59 -20.10 -10.38
CA LYS A 38 -12.50 -18.82 -11.09
C LYS A 38 -12.18 -17.65 -10.14
N TYR A 39 -12.84 -17.60 -8.99
CA TYR A 39 -12.57 -16.59 -7.97
C TYR A 39 -11.13 -16.65 -7.46
N LEU A 40 -10.59 -17.86 -7.24
CA LEU A 40 -9.18 -18.07 -6.87
C LEU A 40 -8.23 -17.53 -7.92
N ASP A 41 -8.46 -17.91 -9.17
CA ASP A 41 -7.60 -17.54 -10.28
C ASP A 41 -7.60 -16.01 -10.48
N ASP A 42 -8.76 -15.37 -10.44
CA ASP A 42 -8.89 -13.91 -10.54
C ASP A 42 -8.18 -13.19 -9.41
N ASN A 43 -8.36 -13.66 -8.16
CA ASN A 43 -7.71 -13.06 -6.99
C ASN A 43 -6.19 -13.28 -6.99
N ASP A 44 -5.72 -14.45 -7.42
CA ASP A 44 -4.29 -14.76 -7.55
C ASP A 44 -3.64 -13.94 -8.68
N ALA A 45 -4.33 -13.78 -9.80
CA ALA A 45 -3.88 -12.92 -10.91
C ALA A 45 -3.70 -11.46 -10.46
N LEU A 46 -4.66 -10.90 -9.71
CA LEU A 46 -4.56 -9.57 -9.14
C LEU A 46 -3.38 -9.43 -8.16
N ASN A 47 -3.22 -10.41 -7.25
CA ASN A 47 -2.11 -10.41 -6.30
C ASN A 47 -0.74 -10.53 -6.98
N LYS A 48 -0.63 -11.35 -8.04
CA LYS A 48 0.59 -11.48 -8.85
C LYS A 48 0.92 -10.17 -9.57
N LYS A 49 -0.09 -9.49 -10.16
CA LYS A 49 0.07 -8.17 -10.78
C LYS A 49 0.60 -7.15 -9.77
N LEU A 50 -0.01 -7.07 -8.57
CA LEU A 50 0.42 -6.17 -7.50
C LEU A 50 1.85 -6.43 -7.06
N LYS A 51 2.21 -7.70 -6.79
CA LYS A 51 3.58 -8.07 -6.40
C LYS A 51 4.60 -7.71 -7.47
N LYS A 52 4.29 -7.95 -8.75
CA LYS A 52 5.18 -7.61 -9.89
C LYS A 52 5.49 -6.12 -9.94
N ILE A 53 4.55 -5.26 -9.56
CA ILE A 53 4.72 -3.81 -9.56
C ILE A 53 5.47 -3.33 -8.32
N LEU A 54 5.07 -3.82 -7.14
CA LEU A 54 5.58 -3.29 -5.88
C LEU A 54 6.97 -3.83 -5.52
N LEU A 55 7.23 -5.11 -5.79
CA LEU A 55 8.46 -5.78 -5.33
C LEU A 55 9.76 -5.12 -5.83
N PRO A 56 9.93 -4.80 -7.15
CA PRO A 56 11.17 -4.17 -7.61
C PRO A 56 11.39 -2.79 -7.01
N ASN A 57 10.33 -2.02 -6.81
CA ASN A 57 10.42 -0.68 -6.22
C ASN A 57 10.77 -0.74 -4.72
N ILE A 58 10.17 -1.69 -3.97
CA ILE A 58 10.54 -1.92 -2.56
C ILE A 58 12.01 -2.32 -2.44
N LEU A 59 12.49 -3.25 -3.28
CA LEU A 59 13.89 -3.66 -3.29
C LEU A 59 14.83 -2.50 -3.59
N MET A 60 14.46 -1.61 -4.51
CA MET A 60 15.22 -0.42 -4.83
C MET A 60 15.30 0.55 -3.64
N PHE A 61 14.17 0.84 -2.97
CA PHE A 61 14.15 1.67 -1.76
C PHE A 61 15.00 1.09 -0.63
N VAL A 62 14.92 -0.22 -0.39
CA VAL A 62 15.75 -0.92 0.59
C VAL A 62 17.24 -0.79 0.22
N GLY A 63 17.58 -0.97 -1.06
CA GLY A 63 18.94 -0.80 -1.56
C GLY A 63 19.49 0.61 -1.33
N ILE A 64 18.70 1.65 -1.60
CA ILE A 64 19.05 3.04 -1.35
C ILE A 64 19.28 3.29 0.15
N LEU A 65 18.43 2.75 1.00
CA LEU A 65 18.54 2.90 2.45
C LEU A 65 19.80 2.23 3.01
N ILE A 66 20.13 1.04 2.50
CA ILE A 66 21.39 0.35 2.81
C ILE A 66 22.60 1.19 2.35
N LEU A 67 22.55 1.72 1.15
CA LEU A 67 23.64 2.54 0.60
C LEU A 67 23.84 3.83 1.40
N LEU A 68 22.77 4.47 1.85
CA LEU A 68 22.82 5.61 2.77
C LEU A 68 23.53 5.25 4.08
N VAL A 69 23.09 4.16 4.73
CA VAL A 69 23.65 3.72 6.01
C VAL A 69 25.13 3.35 5.87
N VAL A 70 25.48 2.53 4.87
CA VAL A 70 26.86 2.11 4.62
C VAL A 70 27.73 3.31 4.22
N GLY A 71 27.26 4.17 3.34
CA GLY A 71 27.96 5.39 2.91
C GLY A 71 28.25 6.33 4.07
N THR A 72 27.34 6.42 5.04
CA THR A 72 27.54 7.21 6.26
C THR A 72 28.56 6.57 7.20
N ILE A 73 28.42 5.28 7.50
CA ILE A 73 29.31 4.56 8.45
C ILE A 73 30.76 4.49 7.95
N VAL A 74 30.94 4.35 6.64
CA VAL A 74 32.29 4.18 6.04
C VAL A 74 32.86 5.52 5.54
N GLY A 75 32.02 6.33 4.89
CA GLY A 75 32.45 7.57 4.22
C GLY A 75 32.87 8.66 5.21
N VAL A 76 32.15 8.79 6.32
CA VAL A 76 32.43 9.87 7.28
C VAL A 76 33.76 9.66 8.05
N PRO A 77 34.03 8.47 8.65
CA PRO A 77 35.34 8.24 9.29
C PRO A 77 36.49 8.36 8.29
N MET A 78 36.30 7.97 7.04
CA MET A 78 37.30 8.12 5.99
C MET A 78 37.61 9.60 5.72
N LEU A 79 36.59 10.46 5.65
CA LEU A 79 36.78 11.90 5.52
C LEU A 79 37.45 12.50 6.75
N GLN A 80 37.03 12.16 7.97
CA GLN A 80 37.65 12.62 9.21
C GLN A 80 39.16 12.26 9.23
N GLY A 81 39.52 11.03 8.89
CA GLY A 81 40.91 10.60 8.83
C GLY A 81 41.75 11.37 7.77
N LEU A 82 41.12 11.79 6.67
CA LEU A 82 41.80 12.66 5.69
C LEU A 82 42.00 14.08 6.22
N PHE A 83 41.02 14.66 6.91
CA PHE A 83 41.15 15.98 7.53
C PHE A 83 42.18 15.99 8.67
N ASP A 84 42.17 15.02 9.54
CA ASP A 84 43.14 14.88 10.62
C ASP A 84 44.59 14.78 10.08
N SER A 85 44.76 14.15 8.93
CA SER A 85 46.09 14.00 8.31
C SER A 85 46.65 15.30 7.71
N ILE A 86 45.79 16.27 7.41
CA ILE A 86 46.16 17.55 6.76
C ILE A 86 46.32 18.68 7.78
N GLY A 87 45.86 18.50 9.02
CA GLY A 87 46.07 19.43 10.13
C GLY A 87 45.30 20.76 10.02
N THR A 88 44.22 20.80 9.26
CA THR A 88 43.41 22.00 8.98
C THR A 88 42.02 21.89 9.58
N GLU A 89 41.90 21.72 10.92
CA GLU A 89 40.63 21.65 11.62
C GLU A 89 39.76 22.90 11.40
N ASP A 90 40.39 24.07 11.17
CA ASP A 90 39.72 25.37 11.08
C ASP A 90 39.17 25.69 9.65
N GLU A 91 39.45 24.86 8.63
CA GLU A 91 39.09 25.17 7.24
C GLU A 91 37.98 24.27 6.64
N LEU A 92 37.32 23.47 7.45
CA LEU A 92 36.22 22.61 6.99
C LEU A 92 35.00 23.44 6.55
N PRO A 93 34.37 23.11 5.40
CA PRO A 93 33.12 23.76 5.02
C PRO A 93 32.07 23.62 6.12
N ALA A 94 31.33 24.70 6.39
CA ALA A 94 30.30 24.72 7.44
C ALA A 94 29.27 23.57 7.31
N ALA A 95 28.97 23.15 6.09
CA ALA A 95 28.08 22.01 5.81
C ALA A 95 28.69 20.68 6.27
N THR A 96 30.02 20.51 6.14
CA THR A 96 30.73 19.29 6.54
C THR A 96 30.90 19.24 8.05
N LEU A 97 31.23 20.37 8.69
CA LEU A 97 31.28 20.50 10.13
C LEU A 97 29.93 20.20 10.77
N ALA A 98 28.85 20.83 10.29
CA ALA A 98 27.49 20.57 10.78
C ALA A 98 27.07 19.10 10.60
N PHE A 99 27.51 18.46 9.51
CA PHE A 99 27.23 17.05 9.28
C PHE A 99 28.09 16.13 10.16
N ALA A 100 29.36 16.44 10.37
CA ALA A 100 30.24 15.72 11.30
C ALA A 100 29.71 15.83 12.75
N GLU A 101 29.36 17.03 13.21
CA GLU A 101 28.73 17.23 14.52
C GLU A 101 27.40 16.48 14.67
N PHE A 102 26.56 16.48 13.62
CA PHE A 102 25.33 15.69 13.61
C PHE A 102 25.60 14.18 13.72
N LEU A 103 26.63 13.68 13.05
CA LEU A 103 26.99 12.26 13.10
C LEU A 103 27.61 11.85 14.45
N ASP A 104 28.46 12.70 15.03
CA ASP A 104 29.01 12.49 16.34
C ASP A 104 27.91 12.49 17.43
N PHE A 105 26.97 13.44 17.30
CA PHE A 105 25.76 13.48 18.11
C PHE A 105 24.94 12.19 17.95
N VAL A 106 24.67 11.75 16.72
CA VAL A 106 23.95 10.49 16.45
C VAL A 106 24.75 9.28 16.92
N GLY A 107 26.05 9.27 16.74
CA GLY A 107 26.94 8.19 17.18
C GLY A 107 27.02 8.05 18.71
N THR A 108 26.99 9.18 19.42
CA THR A 108 27.03 9.21 20.90
C THR A 108 25.66 8.84 21.50
N ILE A 109 24.57 9.25 20.87
CA ILE A 109 23.20 9.12 21.41
C ILE A 109 22.31 8.22 20.50
N TRP A 110 22.94 7.32 19.71
CA TRP A 110 22.25 6.47 18.74
C TRP A 110 21.04 5.69 19.32
N TYR A 111 21.09 5.36 20.60
CA TYR A 111 20.01 4.64 21.29
C TYR A 111 18.74 5.49 21.45
N ILE A 112 18.85 6.83 21.49
CA ILE A 112 17.68 7.72 21.61
C ILE A 112 16.86 7.72 20.30
N PRO A 113 17.43 8.05 19.12
CA PRO A 113 16.66 7.97 17.88
C PRO A 113 16.13 6.56 17.58
N VAL A 114 16.92 5.52 17.90
CA VAL A 114 16.44 4.13 17.78
C VAL A 114 15.28 3.87 18.74
N GLY A 115 15.37 4.30 19.98
CA GLY A 115 14.29 4.20 20.98
C GLY A 115 13.03 4.95 20.54
N ILE A 116 13.17 6.15 19.98
CA ILE A 116 12.06 6.92 19.43
C ILE A 116 11.43 6.20 18.24
N ILE A 117 12.21 5.68 17.31
CA ILE A 117 11.72 4.92 16.15
C ILE A 117 10.99 3.66 16.61
N VAL A 118 11.59 2.87 17.52
CA VAL A 118 10.93 1.67 18.06
C VAL A 118 9.66 2.04 18.81
N GLY A 119 9.67 3.07 19.65
CA GLY A 119 8.50 3.58 20.35
C GLY A 119 7.40 4.06 19.40
N ALA A 120 7.78 4.78 18.34
CA ALA A 120 6.85 5.23 17.30
C ALA A 120 6.23 4.04 16.55
N VAL A 121 7.04 3.03 16.19
CA VAL A 121 6.56 1.81 15.51
C VAL A 121 5.61 1.03 16.42
N VAL A 122 5.98 0.80 17.68
CA VAL A 122 5.11 0.11 18.66
C VAL A 122 3.83 0.92 18.90
N GLY A 123 3.94 2.23 19.11
CA GLY A 123 2.79 3.14 19.28
C GLY A 123 1.88 3.15 18.06
N PHE A 124 2.45 3.13 16.86
CA PHE A 124 1.70 3.06 15.61
C PHE A 124 0.93 1.73 15.47
N PHE A 125 1.56 0.60 15.78
CA PHE A 125 0.87 -0.70 15.78
C PHE A 125 -0.20 -0.78 16.86
N ALA A 126 0.07 -0.25 18.06
CA ALA A 126 -0.92 -0.16 19.13
C ALA A 126 -2.11 0.73 18.72
N TYR A 127 -1.86 1.87 18.07
CA TYR A 127 -2.91 2.75 17.55
C TYR A 127 -3.78 2.05 16.49
N ILE A 128 -3.19 1.37 15.50
CA ILE A 128 -3.94 0.62 14.46
C ILE A 128 -4.71 -0.56 15.05
N SER A 129 -4.30 -1.10 16.19
CA SER A 129 -5.04 -2.15 16.89
C SER A 129 -6.33 -1.67 17.53
N THR A 130 -6.51 -0.35 17.72
CA THR A 130 -7.77 0.24 18.19
C THR A 130 -8.78 0.36 17.04
N PRO A 131 -10.10 0.20 17.29
CA PRO A 131 -11.13 0.34 16.24
C PRO A 131 -11.07 1.70 15.52
N SER A 132 -10.91 2.79 16.26
CA SER A 132 -10.83 4.15 15.71
C SER A 132 -9.54 4.37 14.92
N GLY A 133 -8.40 3.89 15.44
CA GLY A 133 -7.10 4.00 14.76
C GLY A 133 -7.08 3.19 13.46
N ARG A 134 -7.66 2.00 13.46
CA ARG A 134 -7.81 1.16 12.26
C ARG A 134 -8.67 1.85 11.21
N TYR A 135 -9.82 2.41 11.61
CA TYR A 135 -10.70 3.14 10.71
C TYR A 135 -10.00 4.35 10.07
N ASN A 136 -9.31 5.18 10.88
CA ASN A 136 -8.59 6.34 10.38
C ASN A 136 -7.44 5.96 9.43
N PHE A 137 -6.72 4.88 9.75
CA PHE A 137 -5.64 4.38 8.90
C PHE A 137 -6.17 3.82 7.57
N ASP A 138 -7.28 3.06 7.60
CA ASP A 138 -7.92 2.54 6.41
C ASP A 138 -8.52 3.66 5.55
N TYR A 139 -9.08 4.71 6.18
CA TYR A 139 -9.53 5.89 5.47
C TYR A 139 -8.38 6.68 4.83
N PHE A 140 -7.26 6.81 5.54
CA PHE A 140 -6.04 7.40 4.98
C PHE A 140 -5.55 6.65 3.75
N LYS A 141 -5.58 5.31 3.77
CA LYS A 141 -5.23 4.49 2.60
C LYS A 141 -6.06 4.85 1.37
N TYR A 142 -7.37 5.07 1.51
CA TYR A 142 -8.22 5.46 0.38
C TYR A 142 -7.94 6.88 -0.12
N LYS A 143 -7.45 7.77 0.75
CA LYS A 143 -7.05 9.14 0.38
C LYS A 143 -5.62 9.27 -0.12
N MET A 144 -4.82 8.21 -0.06
CA MET A 144 -3.44 8.27 -0.55
C MET A 144 -3.39 8.62 -2.04
N PRO A 145 -2.59 9.63 -2.44
CA PRO A 145 -2.39 9.93 -3.84
C PRO A 145 -1.84 8.70 -4.55
N VAL A 146 -2.26 8.46 -5.80
CA VAL A 146 -1.83 7.35 -6.67
C VAL A 146 -2.37 5.98 -6.23
N PHE A 147 -2.23 5.59 -4.96
CA PHE A 147 -2.60 4.26 -4.46
C PHE A 147 -4.05 4.17 -3.96
N GLY A 148 -4.62 5.27 -3.46
CA GLY A 148 -5.94 5.25 -2.80
C GLY A 148 -7.05 4.76 -3.74
N LYS A 149 -7.07 5.24 -4.98
CA LYS A 149 -8.01 4.78 -6.00
C LYS A 149 -7.88 3.27 -6.26
N LEU A 150 -6.65 2.76 -6.36
CA LEU A 150 -6.41 1.33 -6.60
C LEU A 150 -6.92 0.47 -5.44
N ILE A 151 -6.62 0.87 -4.20
CA ILE A 151 -7.05 0.13 -3.00
C ILE A 151 -8.57 0.08 -2.92
N TYR A 152 -9.24 1.21 -3.16
CA TYR A 152 -10.69 1.27 -3.19
C TYR A 152 -11.28 0.38 -4.28
N LEU A 153 -10.78 0.48 -5.52
CA LEU A 153 -11.24 -0.34 -6.65
C LEU A 153 -11.10 -1.83 -6.38
N LEU A 154 -9.99 -2.26 -5.77
CA LEU A 154 -9.76 -3.65 -5.40
C LEU A 154 -10.75 -4.15 -4.34
N ASP A 155 -10.98 -3.36 -3.28
CA ASP A 155 -11.91 -3.72 -2.22
C ASP A 155 -13.36 -3.73 -2.74
N PHE A 156 -13.72 -2.74 -3.54
CA PHE A 156 -15.07 -2.65 -4.12
C PHE A 156 -15.31 -3.74 -5.18
N SER A 157 -14.31 -4.07 -6.02
CA SER A 157 -14.40 -5.19 -6.96
C SER A 157 -14.60 -6.53 -6.23
N ARG A 158 -13.91 -6.73 -5.10
CA ARG A 158 -14.13 -7.92 -4.24
C ARG A 158 -15.55 -7.97 -3.70
N LEU A 159 -16.08 -6.84 -3.25
CA LEU A 159 -17.47 -6.72 -2.78
C LEU A 159 -18.44 -7.12 -3.89
N ILE A 160 -18.36 -6.47 -5.05
CA ILE A 160 -19.30 -6.70 -6.17
C ILE A 160 -19.18 -8.14 -6.67
N ARG A 161 -17.98 -8.69 -6.81
CA ARG A 161 -17.75 -10.08 -7.25
C ARG A 161 -18.35 -11.09 -6.30
N ASN A 162 -18.26 -10.83 -4.99
CA ASN A 162 -18.89 -11.68 -3.98
C ASN A 162 -20.40 -11.55 -3.99
N MET A 163 -20.92 -10.33 -4.08
CA MET A 163 -22.35 -10.09 -4.17
C MET A 163 -22.96 -10.73 -5.41
N ASP A 164 -22.37 -10.53 -6.58
CA ASP A 164 -22.81 -11.13 -7.85
C ASP A 164 -22.94 -12.65 -7.74
N LEU A 165 -21.90 -13.29 -7.19
CA LEU A 165 -21.91 -14.72 -6.95
C LEU A 165 -23.05 -15.18 -6.05
N ASN A 166 -23.26 -14.49 -4.92
CA ASN A 166 -24.30 -14.86 -3.96
C ASN A 166 -25.73 -14.60 -4.53
N LEU A 167 -25.91 -13.51 -5.28
CA LEU A 167 -27.16 -13.20 -5.96
C LEU A 167 -27.50 -14.21 -7.04
N LYS A 168 -26.54 -14.64 -7.86
CA LYS A 168 -26.71 -15.71 -8.86
C LYS A 168 -27.08 -17.06 -8.23
N ASN A 169 -26.70 -17.28 -6.99
CA ASN A 169 -27.10 -18.44 -6.20
C ASN A 169 -28.44 -18.25 -5.48
N GLY A 170 -29.19 -17.17 -5.78
CA GLY A 170 -30.53 -16.93 -5.26
C GLY A 170 -30.58 -16.31 -3.85
N MET A 171 -29.45 -15.80 -3.34
CA MET A 171 -29.44 -15.04 -2.09
C MET A 171 -30.10 -13.68 -2.26
N ARG A 172 -30.76 -13.19 -1.19
CA ARG A 172 -31.27 -11.81 -1.16
C ARG A 172 -30.10 -10.84 -1.04
N ILE A 173 -30.27 -9.62 -1.53
CA ILE A 173 -29.24 -8.55 -1.50
C ILE A 173 -28.69 -8.35 -0.09
N GLN A 174 -29.56 -8.33 0.91
CA GLN A 174 -29.18 -8.17 2.31
C GLN A 174 -28.26 -9.29 2.80
N ASP A 175 -28.61 -10.54 2.52
CA ASP A 175 -27.84 -11.72 2.92
C ASP A 175 -26.49 -11.76 2.18
N ALA A 176 -26.49 -11.37 0.90
CA ALA A 176 -25.29 -11.25 0.07
C ALA A 176 -24.32 -10.17 0.61
N LEU A 177 -24.82 -9.01 1.04
CA LEU A 177 -24.02 -7.97 1.70
C LEU A 177 -23.42 -8.47 3.02
N GLU A 178 -24.22 -9.15 3.86
CA GLU A 178 -23.74 -9.67 5.14
C GLU A 178 -22.62 -10.69 4.97
N VAL A 179 -22.75 -11.61 4.01
CA VAL A 179 -21.72 -12.59 3.67
C VAL A 179 -20.47 -11.90 3.12
N SER A 180 -20.66 -10.82 2.34
CA SER A 180 -19.56 -10.08 1.72
C SER A 180 -18.66 -9.36 2.73
N LYS A 181 -19.11 -9.05 3.94
CA LYS A 181 -18.26 -8.52 5.01
C LYS A 181 -17.03 -9.40 5.27
N ASN A 182 -17.17 -10.72 5.16
CA ASN A 182 -16.11 -11.67 5.51
C ASN A 182 -14.94 -11.71 4.52
N VAL A 183 -15.09 -11.14 3.31
CA VAL A 183 -14.02 -11.07 2.30
C VAL A 183 -13.28 -9.74 2.33
N LEU A 184 -13.76 -8.78 3.09
CA LEU A 184 -13.21 -7.44 3.18
C LEU A 184 -12.43 -7.26 4.47
N LYS A 185 -11.35 -6.49 4.37
CA LYS A 185 -10.46 -6.20 5.50
C LYS A 185 -10.44 -4.74 5.88
N ASN A 186 -10.85 -3.86 4.95
CA ASN A 186 -10.86 -2.42 5.15
C ASN A 186 -12.07 -2.02 6.00
N SER A 187 -11.82 -1.38 7.13
CA SER A 187 -12.85 -1.00 8.11
C SER A 187 -13.82 0.08 7.58
N VAL A 188 -13.36 0.93 6.66
CA VAL A 188 -14.23 1.93 6.01
C VAL A 188 -15.23 1.25 5.09
N MET A 189 -14.78 0.30 4.26
CA MET A 189 -15.66 -0.48 3.40
C MET A 189 -16.67 -1.31 4.23
N LEU A 190 -16.21 -1.90 5.33
CA LEU A 190 -17.11 -2.63 6.24
C LEU A 190 -18.19 -1.72 6.83
N ALA A 191 -17.84 -0.51 7.27
CA ALA A 191 -18.80 0.47 7.77
C ALA A 191 -19.83 0.89 6.69
N MET A 192 -19.38 1.06 5.44
CA MET A 192 -20.29 1.34 4.31
C MET A 192 -21.29 0.20 4.09
N ILE A 193 -20.83 -1.06 4.17
CA ILE A 193 -21.72 -2.23 4.02
C ILE A 193 -22.72 -2.30 5.19
N GLU A 194 -22.29 -2.03 6.41
CA GLU A 194 -23.20 -1.99 7.55
C GLU A 194 -24.28 -0.92 7.38
N THR A 195 -23.89 0.26 6.89
CA THR A 195 -24.85 1.32 6.56
C THR A 195 -25.77 0.90 5.42
N ALA A 196 -25.25 0.23 4.37
CA ALA A 196 -26.03 -0.29 3.26
C ALA A 196 -27.07 -1.32 3.72
N ILE A 197 -26.71 -2.22 4.62
CA ILE A 197 -27.65 -3.20 5.21
C ILE A 197 -28.74 -2.48 6.02
N ASN A 198 -28.35 -1.51 6.86
CA ASN A 198 -29.29 -0.70 7.62
C ASN A 198 -30.23 0.09 6.71
N ASN A 199 -29.75 0.62 5.60
CA ASN A 199 -30.57 1.31 4.60
C ASN A 199 -31.65 0.40 4.02
N ILE A 200 -31.34 -0.86 3.73
CA ILE A 200 -32.34 -1.83 3.26
C ILE A 200 -33.47 -2.01 4.30
N PHE A 201 -33.15 -2.08 5.59
CA PHE A 201 -34.15 -2.25 6.66
C PHE A 201 -35.11 -1.05 6.76
N ILE A 202 -34.62 0.16 6.45
CA ILE A 202 -35.44 1.39 6.51
C ILE A 202 -36.01 1.78 5.14
N GLY A 203 -35.89 0.90 4.13
CA GLY A 203 -36.44 1.12 2.77
C GLY A 203 -35.65 2.11 1.92
N LYS A 204 -34.39 2.40 2.28
CA LYS A 204 -33.47 3.22 1.48
C LYS A 204 -32.60 2.37 0.56
N SER A 205 -31.95 3.03 -0.41
CA SER A 205 -31.01 2.36 -1.32
C SER A 205 -29.76 1.89 -0.56
N TRP A 206 -29.36 0.64 -0.78
CA TRP A 206 -28.10 0.11 -0.27
C TRP A 206 -26.86 0.71 -0.97
N ILE A 207 -27.07 1.39 -2.10
CA ILE A 207 -26.02 2.03 -2.90
C ILE A 207 -25.61 3.39 -2.32
N GLU A 208 -26.53 4.06 -1.59
CA GLU A 208 -26.38 5.41 -1.04
C GLU A 208 -25.04 5.61 -0.28
N PRO A 209 -24.58 4.71 0.63
CA PRO A 209 -23.32 4.90 1.35
C PRO A 209 -22.09 4.94 0.44
N PHE A 210 -22.11 4.23 -0.69
CA PHE A 210 -21.02 4.22 -1.66
C PHE A 210 -21.02 5.48 -2.53
N GLU A 211 -22.19 6.05 -2.80
CA GLU A 211 -22.36 7.32 -3.48
C GLU A 211 -21.88 8.49 -2.61
N GLU A 212 -22.34 8.56 -1.36
CA GLU A 212 -21.97 9.61 -0.40
C GLU A 212 -20.46 9.61 -0.09
N ALA A 213 -19.85 8.46 -0.04
CA ALA A 213 -18.40 8.34 0.19
C ALA A 213 -17.56 9.01 -0.91
N GLY A 214 -18.09 9.15 -2.13
CA GLY A 214 -17.42 9.80 -3.26
C GLY A 214 -16.08 9.16 -3.66
N LEU A 215 -15.83 7.93 -3.22
CA LEU A 215 -14.58 7.21 -3.46
C LEU A 215 -14.60 6.45 -4.79
N GLY A 216 -15.80 6.06 -5.25
CA GLY A 216 -16.03 5.34 -6.49
C GLY A 216 -16.20 6.25 -7.70
N SER A 217 -16.16 5.65 -8.89
CA SER A 217 -16.57 6.32 -10.12
C SER A 217 -18.08 6.54 -10.12
N ARG A 218 -18.55 7.71 -10.57
CA ARG A 218 -19.96 7.97 -10.76
C ARG A 218 -20.64 6.90 -11.64
N MET A 219 -19.90 6.41 -12.64
CA MET A 219 -20.39 5.34 -13.52
C MET A 219 -20.70 4.05 -12.75
N THR A 220 -19.91 3.71 -11.74
CA THR A 220 -20.13 2.53 -10.88
C THR A 220 -21.47 2.61 -10.15
N VAL A 221 -21.77 3.76 -9.56
CA VAL A 221 -23.03 4.02 -8.84
C VAL A 221 -24.23 3.99 -9.80
N GLU A 222 -24.11 4.64 -10.96
CA GLU A 222 -25.16 4.66 -11.99
C GLU A 222 -25.45 3.25 -12.54
N MET A 223 -24.42 2.44 -12.79
CA MET A 223 -24.60 1.05 -13.24
C MET A 223 -25.35 0.20 -12.21
N LEU A 224 -25.04 0.35 -10.92
CA LEU A 224 -25.78 -0.35 -9.86
C LEU A 224 -27.23 0.14 -9.76
N ASN A 225 -27.47 1.44 -9.88
CA ASN A 225 -28.83 2.00 -9.87
C ASN A 225 -29.67 1.50 -11.07
N ILE A 226 -29.06 1.39 -12.25
CA ILE A 226 -29.72 0.80 -13.42
C ILE A 226 -30.00 -0.69 -13.18
N GLY A 227 -29.03 -1.42 -12.62
CA GLY A 227 -29.18 -2.84 -12.29
C GLY A 227 -30.33 -3.11 -11.32
N MET A 228 -30.56 -2.21 -10.35
CA MET A 228 -31.67 -2.31 -9.41
C MET A 228 -33.06 -2.17 -10.09
N GLN A 229 -33.12 -1.50 -11.24
CA GLN A 229 -34.34 -1.31 -12.01
C GLN A 229 -34.54 -2.37 -13.11
N THR A 230 -33.47 -3.12 -13.44
CA THR A 230 -33.46 -4.12 -14.52
C THR A 230 -33.08 -5.49 -13.99
N ASP A 231 -31.87 -5.94 -14.36
CA ASP A 231 -31.23 -7.15 -13.86
C ASP A 231 -29.91 -6.77 -13.17
N LEU A 232 -29.89 -6.91 -11.84
CA LEU A 232 -28.75 -6.53 -11.02
C LEU A 232 -27.54 -7.42 -11.30
N THR A 233 -27.74 -8.73 -11.54
CA THR A 233 -26.64 -9.66 -11.77
C THR A 233 -26.00 -9.44 -13.14
N GLU A 234 -26.79 -9.22 -14.19
CA GLU A 234 -26.24 -8.87 -15.52
C GLU A 234 -25.47 -7.54 -15.46
N MET A 235 -25.97 -6.57 -14.69
CA MET A 235 -25.29 -5.29 -14.56
C MET A 235 -24.03 -5.38 -13.72
N MET A 236 -24.01 -6.24 -12.68
CA MET A 236 -22.78 -6.52 -11.90
C MET A 236 -21.70 -7.19 -12.75
N ASP A 237 -22.05 -8.12 -13.65
CA ASP A 237 -21.09 -8.70 -14.60
C ASP A 237 -20.44 -7.61 -15.47
N LYS A 238 -21.24 -6.72 -16.03
CA LYS A 238 -20.73 -5.60 -16.85
C LYS A 238 -19.88 -4.64 -16.03
N LEU A 239 -20.30 -4.36 -14.79
CA LEU A 239 -19.57 -3.52 -13.86
C LEU A 239 -18.19 -4.13 -13.51
N LEU A 240 -18.13 -5.43 -13.28
CA LEU A 240 -16.86 -6.13 -13.00
C LEU A 240 -15.88 -6.01 -14.17
N LEU A 241 -16.34 -6.17 -15.43
CA LEU A 241 -15.49 -5.95 -16.61
C LEU A 241 -14.96 -4.51 -16.71
N TYR A 242 -15.82 -3.53 -16.39
CA TYR A 242 -15.42 -2.13 -16.32
C TYR A 242 -14.39 -1.90 -15.23
N MET A 243 -14.62 -2.45 -14.02
CA MET A 243 -13.71 -2.31 -12.89
C MET A 243 -12.36 -2.98 -13.13
N ASP A 244 -12.32 -4.16 -13.75
CA ASP A 244 -11.07 -4.83 -14.10
C ASP A 244 -10.24 -3.95 -15.05
N THR A 245 -10.89 -3.31 -16.03
CA THR A 245 -10.24 -2.33 -16.92
C THR A 245 -9.74 -1.10 -16.17
N ASP A 246 -10.53 -0.54 -15.25
CA ASP A 246 -10.12 0.65 -14.46
C ASP A 246 -9.00 0.30 -13.47
N ILE A 247 -8.99 -0.91 -12.91
CA ILE A 247 -7.87 -1.45 -12.11
C ILE A 247 -6.60 -1.54 -12.96
N ASP A 248 -6.66 -2.14 -14.14
CA ASP A 248 -5.51 -2.28 -15.02
C ASP A 248 -4.96 -0.90 -15.45
N ASN A 249 -5.81 0.02 -15.85
CA ASN A 249 -5.43 1.40 -16.18
C ASN A 249 -4.80 2.14 -15.00
N THR A 250 -5.32 1.92 -13.79
CA THR A 250 -4.77 2.53 -12.57
C THR A 250 -3.43 1.94 -12.21
N MET A 251 -3.26 0.61 -12.35
CA MET A 251 -1.97 -0.07 -12.19
C MET A 251 -0.92 0.44 -13.18
N GLU A 252 -1.28 0.61 -14.45
CA GLU A 252 -0.35 1.16 -15.46
C GLU A 252 0.12 2.57 -15.10
N LYS A 253 -0.77 3.42 -14.58
CA LYS A 253 -0.39 4.76 -14.10
C LYS A 253 0.61 4.67 -12.95
N ILE A 254 0.39 3.75 -12.00
CA ILE A 254 1.30 3.51 -10.88
C ILE A 254 2.68 3.04 -11.39
N ILE A 255 2.70 2.08 -12.34
CA ILE A 255 3.94 1.58 -12.95
C ILE A 255 4.74 2.72 -13.58
N LYS A 256 4.08 3.68 -14.23
CA LYS A 256 4.75 4.82 -14.88
C LYS A 256 5.27 5.85 -13.89
N VAL A 257 4.50 6.17 -12.86
CA VAL A 257 4.82 7.24 -11.89
C VAL A 257 5.83 6.78 -10.83
N LEU A 258 5.80 5.50 -10.43
CA LEU A 258 6.62 4.98 -9.34
C LEU A 258 8.14 5.08 -9.61
N PRO A 259 8.66 4.73 -10.81
CA PRO A 259 10.08 4.94 -11.14
C PRO A 259 10.50 6.42 -11.12
N GLU A 260 9.64 7.33 -11.62
CA GLU A 260 9.93 8.76 -11.64
C GLU A 260 10.13 9.33 -10.23
N ILE A 261 9.25 8.95 -9.29
CA ILE A 261 9.39 9.31 -7.87
C ILE A 261 10.70 8.72 -7.31
N SER A 262 10.97 7.47 -7.62
CA SER A 262 12.17 6.78 -7.15
C SER A 262 13.45 7.43 -7.65
N TYR A 263 13.53 7.76 -8.93
CA TYR A 263 14.68 8.47 -9.51
C TYR A 263 14.86 9.87 -8.93
N SER A 264 13.76 10.58 -8.64
CA SER A 264 13.82 11.89 -7.98
C SER A 264 14.43 11.78 -6.58
N ILE A 265 14.05 10.77 -5.80
CA ILE A 265 14.61 10.52 -4.47
C ILE A 265 16.11 10.18 -4.58
N VAL A 266 16.49 9.30 -5.52
CA VAL A 266 17.91 8.97 -5.78
C VAL A 266 18.69 10.22 -6.15
N GLY A 267 18.13 11.08 -7.02
CA GLY A 267 18.77 12.34 -7.42
C GLY A 267 19.04 13.26 -6.23
N VAL A 268 18.08 13.44 -5.34
CA VAL A 268 18.26 14.23 -4.11
C VAL A 268 19.35 13.65 -3.20
N ILE A 269 19.37 12.34 -3.04
CA ILE A 269 20.40 11.64 -2.24
C ILE A 269 21.77 11.79 -2.86
N LEU A 270 21.90 11.66 -4.18
CA LEU A 270 23.18 11.86 -4.88
C LEU A 270 23.68 13.30 -4.73
N VAL A 271 22.81 14.31 -4.89
CA VAL A 271 23.19 15.70 -4.64
C VAL A 271 23.68 15.89 -3.21
N PHE A 272 22.99 15.31 -2.23
CA PHE A 272 23.42 15.35 -0.84
C PHE A 272 24.84 14.75 -0.67
N PHE A 273 25.10 13.57 -1.24
CA PHE A 273 26.44 12.95 -1.18
C PHE A 273 27.51 13.79 -1.87
N VAL A 274 27.18 14.39 -3.03
CA VAL A 274 28.12 15.30 -3.73
C VAL A 274 28.50 16.47 -2.83
N VAL A 275 27.52 17.10 -2.19
CA VAL A 275 27.78 18.27 -1.31
C VAL A 275 28.60 17.86 -0.08
N VAL A 276 28.24 16.74 0.56
CA VAL A 276 28.86 16.33 1.83
C VAL A 276 30.25 15.72 1.65
N ILE A 277 30.51 15.02 0.53
CA ILE A 277 31.76 14.27 0.33
C ILE A 277 32.65 14.95 -0.72
N LEU A 278 32.12 15.28 -1.89
CA LEU A 278 32.95 15.72 -3.02
C LEU A 278 33.40 17.17 -2.88
N VAL A 279 32.58 18.05 -2.32
CA VAL A 279 32.96 19.44 -2.09
C VAL A 279 34.15 19.55 -1.12
N PRO A 280 34.17 18.88 0.05
CA PRO A 280 35.34 18.84 0.93
C PRO A 280 36.59 18.28 0.25
N CYS A 281 36.46 17.17 -0.49
CA CYS A 281 37.59 16.58 -1.21
C CYS A 281 38.22 17.56 -2.22
N ILE A 282 37.40 18.32 -2.95
CA ILE A 282 37.89 19.35 -3.91
C ILE A 282 38.60 20.47 -3.16
N GLN A 283 38.07 20.92 -2.01
CA GLN A 283 38.69 21.99 -1.22
C GLN A 283 40.06 21.56 -0.66
N ILE A 284 40.18 20.33 -0.17
CA ILE A 284 41.47 19.76 0.26
C ILE A 284 42.46 19.76 -0.91
N TYR A 285 42.04 19.24 -2.06
CA TYR A 285 42.94 19.15 -3.23
C TYR A 285 43.38 20.50 -3.71
N MET A 286 42.47 21.47 -3.79
CA MET A 286 42.77 22.85 -4.21
C MET A 286 43.59 23.61 -3.15
N GLY A 287 43.27 23.46 -1.87
CA GLY A 287 44.02 24.05 -0.77
C GLY A 287 45.45 23.55 -0.73
N GLY A 288 45.65 22.22 -0.81
CA GLY A 288 46.99 21.59 -0.88
C GLY A 288 47.78 22.01 -2.13
N PHE A 289 47.11 22.16 -3.27
CA PHE A 289 47.76 22.63 -4.50
C PHE A 289 48.21 24.12 -4.41
N LEU A 290 47.36 24.98 -3.82
CA LEU A 290 47.69 26.40 -3.62
C LEU A 290 48.85 26.54 -2.61
N PHE A 291 48.88 25.76 -1.52
CA PHE A 291 49.98 25.74 -0.58
C PHE A 291 51.30 25.29 -1.22
N SER A 292 51.24 24.25 -2.06
CA SER A 292 52.45 23.77 -2.77
C SER A 292 52.88 24.70 -3.89
N ALA A 293 52.01 25.47 -4.50
CA ALA A 293 52.31 26.38 -5.59
C ALA A 293 52.83 27.75 -5.14
N TYR A 294 52.50 28.21 -3.93
CA TYR A 294 52.91 29.49 -3.38
C TYR A 294 54.00 29.43 -2.30
N GLY A 295 54.45 28.24 -1.92
CA GLY A 295 55.70 28.07 -1.12
C GLY A 295 55.65 28.66 0.30
N PHE A 296 54.47 28.65 0.97
CA PHE A 296 54.37 28.96 2.41
C PHE A 296 54.24 27.71 3.26
#